data_6b5aec3ae9e401d0f28420bc491f1b8e
#
_entry.id   6b5aec3ae9e401d0f28420bc491f1b8e
#
_cell.length_a   1.000
_cell.length_b   1.000
_cell.length_c   1.000
_cell.angle_alpha   90.00
_cell.angle_beta   90.00
_cell.angle_gamma   90.00
#
_symmetry.space_group_name_H-M   'P 1'
#
loop_
_entity.id
_entity.type
_entity.pdbx_description
1 polymer ?
#
loop_
_entity_poly.entity_id
_entity_poly.type
_entity_poly.pdbx_seq_one_letter_code
_entity_poly.pdbx_strand_id
1 'polypeptide(L)'
;MGMSPGFPDVEIPYPLRNQQGWFIYCGLYIEMKRSKGGKLSTEQAEWLQFLESQGYYAACAHGFEQAKEIFTHYFSLGKNPIAV
;
A
#
# COMPACT_ATOMS: atom_id res chain seq x y z
N MET A 1 -17.92 -10.91 10.38
CA MET A 1 -16.51 -11.27 10.34
C MET A 1 -15.64 -10.04 10.35
N GLY A 2 -14.77 -9.95 11.21
CA GLY A 2 -13.88 -8.82 11.27
C GLY A 2 -12.61 -9.07 10.51
N MET A 3 -11.84 -8.04 10.37
CA MET A 3 -10.49 -8.16 9.86
C MET A 3 -9.64 -8.88 10.89
N SER A 4 -8.63 -9.60 10.42
CA SER A 4 -7.62 -10.12 11.32
C SER A 4 -6.88 -8.96 11.96
N PRO A 5 -6.43 -9.12 13.21
CA PRO A 5 -5.62 -8.08 13.85
C PRO A 5 -4.42 -7.73 12.98
N GLY A 6 -4.15 -6.45 12.84
CA GLY A 6 -3.00 -5.98 12.10
C GLY A 6 -3.25 -5.71 10.62
N PHE A 7 -4.46 -5.94 10.12
CA PHE A 7 -4.75 -5.63 8.73
C PHE A 7 -4.61 -4.13 8.48
N PRO A 8 -4.02 -3.72 7.33
CA PRO A 8 -3.76 -2.29 7.06
C PRO A 8 -5.02 -1.42 7.04
N ASP A 9 -4.84 -0.15 7.41
CA ASP A 9 -5.95 0.80 7.55
C ASP A 9 -6.52 1.26 6.22
N VAL A 10 -5.68 1.38 5.21
CA VAL A 10 -6.08 1.97 3.93
C VAL A 10 -5.87 0.96 2.82
N GLU A 11 -6.90 0.79 2.01
CA GLU A 11 -6.84 -0.09 0.85
C GLU A 11 -7.23 0.71 -0.39
N ILE A 12 -6.39 0.66 -1.41
CA ILE A 12 -6.68 1.31 -2.70
C ILE A 12 -6.63 0.22 -3.76
N PRO A 13 -7.80 -0.30 -4.17
CA PRO A 13 -7.86 -1.43 -5.10
C PRO A 13 -7.72 -0.96 -6.55
N TYR A 14 -6.62 -0.33 -6.84
CA TYR A 14 -6.33 0.21 -8.16
C TYR A 14 -5.06 -0.45 -8.69
N PRO A 15 -5.17 -1.46 -9.56
CA PRO A 15 -3.98 -2.16 -10.04
C PRO A 15 -3.18 -1.29 -11.01
N LEU A 16 -1.87 -1.46 -10.97
CA LEU A 16 -0.97 -0.77 -11.88
C LEU A 16 -0.52 -1.71 -12.99
N ARG A 17 -0.33 -1.15 -14.17
CA ARG A 17 0.15 -1.87 -15.35
C ARG A 17 1.40 -1.19 -15.89
N ASN A 18 2.28 -1.99 -16.50
CA ASN A 18 3.42 -1.42 -17.21
C ASN A 18 3.00 -1.03 -18.63
N GLN A 19 3.96 -0.59 -19.44
CA GLN A 19 3.66 -0.13 -20.79
C GLN A 19 3.13 -1.23 -21.69
N GLN A 20 3.48 -2.49 -21.39
CA GLN A 20 3.00 -3.64 -22.15
C GLN A 20 1.61 -4.11 -21.70
N GLY A 21 1.07 -3.50 -20.66
CA GLY A 21 -0.23 -3.87 -20.13
C GLY A 21 -0.19 -4.94 -19.05
N TRP A 22 0.98 -5.37 -18.63
CA TRP A 22 1.11 -6.38 -17.57
C TRP A 22 0.92 -5.73 -16.22
N PHE A 23 0.30 -6.45 -15.30
CA PHE A 23 0.15 -5.97 -13.92
C PHE A 23 1.50 -5.91 -13.24
N ILE A 24 1.76 -4.77 -12.58
CA ILE A 24 2.93 -4.60 -11.71
C ILE A 24 2.53 -4.85 -10.27
N TYR A 25 1.42 -4.24 -9.85
CA TYR A 25 0.85 -4.41 -8.51
C TYR A 25 -0.66 -4.55 -8.64
N CYS A 26 -1.24 -5.32 -7.74
CA CYS A 26 -2.68 -5.55 -7.73
C CYS A 26 -3.44 -4.45 -7.00
N GLY A 27 -2.76 -3.64 -6.22
CA GLY A 27 -3.36 -2.57 -5.44
C GLY A 27 -2.37 -2.08 -4.40
N LEU A 28 -2.82 -1.12 -3.59
CA LEU A 28 -2.00 -0.46 -2.58
C LEU A 28 -2.64 -0.62 -1.21
N TYR A 29 -1.83 -1.00 -0.23
CA TYR A 29 -2.25 -1.01 1.18
C TYR A 29 -1.31 -0.13 1.99
N ILE A 30 -1.89 0.68 2.89
CA ILE A 30 -1.10 1.54 3.76
C ILE A 30 -1.54 1.33 5.20
N GLU A 31 -0.57 1.02 6.05
CA GLU A 31 -0.78 1.02 7.49
C GLU A 31 -0.44 2.39 8.03
N MET A 32 -1.40 3.03 8.69
CA MET A 32 -1.19 4.40 9.19
C MET A 32 -0.67 4.38 10.62
N LYS A 33 0.39 5.13 10.86
CA LYS A 33 0.96 5.29 12.18
C LYS A 33 1.11 6.77 12.49
N ARG A 34 1.20 7.10 13.79
CA ARG A 34 1.47 8.48 14.18
C ARG A 34 2.82 8.92 13.62
N SER A 35 2.92 10.21 13.34
CA SER A 35 4.17 10.74 12.78
C SER A 35 5.33 10.57 13.75
N LYS A 36 5.05 10.51 15.04
CA LYS A 36 6.09 10.29 16.05
C LYS A 36 5.68 9.15 16.97
N GLY A 37 6.60 8.25 17.24
CA GLY A 37 6.43 7.20 18.22
C GLY A 37 5.60 6.02 17.78
N GLY A 38 5.02 6.07 16.61
CA GLY A 38 4.24 4.94 16.11
C GLY A 38 5.14 3.80 15.66
N LYS A 39 4.78 2.58 16.04
CA LYS A 39 5.53 1.40 15.65
C LYS A 39 4.59 0.34 15.13
N LEU A 40 5.08 -0.44 14.16
CA LEU A 40 4.33 -1.59 13.66
C LEU A 40 4.34 -2.68 14.73
N SER A 41 3.16 -3.28 14.96
CA SER A 41 3.11 -4.52 15.72
C SER A 41 3.63 -5.65 14.84
N THR A 42 3.88 -6.80 15.48
CA THR A 42 4.28 -7.99 14.75
C THR A 42 3.22 -8.38 13.73
N GLU A 43 1.95 -8.36 14.13
CA GLU A 43 0.85 -8.71 13.23
C GLU A 43 0.76 -7.75 12.04
N GLN A 44 0.96 -6.45 12.29
CA GLN A 44 0.92 -5.46 11.22
C GLN A 44 2.05 -5.70 10.23
N ALA A 45 3.25 -5.95 10.73
CA ALA A 45 4.38 -6.23 9.85
C ALA A 45 4.16 -7.50 9.02
N GLU A 46 3.60 -8.53 9.64
CA GLU A 46 3.32 -9.78 8.95
C GLU A 46 2.28 -9.58 7.84
N TRP A 47 1.25 -8.78 8.11
CA TRP A 47 0.24 -8.49 7.10
C TRP A 47 0.84 -7.76 5.90
N LEU A 48 1.70 -6.77 6.15
CA LEU A 48 2.34 -6.04 5.04
C LEU A 48 3.21 -6.97 4.21
N GLN A 49 3.97 -7.85 4.86
CA GLN A 49 4.81 -8.81 4.14
C GLN A 49 3.96 -9.78 3.31
N PHE A 50 2.87 -10.27 3.90
CA PHE A 50 1.99 -11.18 3.18
C PHE A 50 1.40 -10.53 1.94
N LEU A 51 0.89 -9.31 2.10
CA LEU A 51 0.27 -8.61 0.98
C LEU A 51 1.27 -8.35 -0.14
N GLU A 52 2.50 -7.99 0.23
CA GLU A 52 3.56 -7.80 -0.75
C GLU A 52 3.83 -9.09 -1.51
N SER A 53 3.85 -10.22 -0.81
CA SER A 53 4.08 -11.51 -1.45
C SER A 53 2.96 -11.89 -2.41
N GLN A 54 1.78 -11.29 -2.25
CA GLN A 54 0.61 -11.56 -3.07
C GLN A 54 0.44 -10.57 -4.22
N GLY A 55 1.42 -9.71 -4.42
CA GLY A 55 1.41 -8.80 -5.56
C GLY A 55 0.89 -7.40 -5.27
N TYR A 56 0.71 -7.05 -4.01
CA TYR A 56 0.28 -5.71 -3.63
C TYR A 56 1.46 -4.85 -3.22
N TYR A 57 1.31 -3.54 -3.36
CA TYR A 57 2.26 -2.60 -2.79
C TYR A 57 1.78 -2.32 -1.37
N ALA A 58 2.58 -2.67 -0.39
CA ALA A 58 2.17 -2.56 1.01
C ALA A 58 3.22 -1.76 1.77
N ALA A 59 2.78 -0.73 2.48
CA ALA A 59 3.70 0.20 3.13
C ALA A 59 3.13 0.73 4.43
N CYS A 60 4.02 1.24 5.27
CA CYS A 60 3.66 1.90 6.52
C CYS A 60 3.94 3.39 6.36
N ALA A 61 2.96 4.22 6.74
CA ALA A 61 3.10 5.67 6.68
C ALA A 61 3.06 6.24 8.09
N HIS A 62 4.06 7.01 8.44
CA HIS A 62 4.11 7.74 9.70
C HIS A 62 3.62 9.16 9.43
N GLY A 63 2.30 9.35 9.58
CA GLY A 63 1.66 10.63 9.38
C GLY A 63 1.13 10.81 7.96
N PHE A 64 0.33 11.85 7.82
CA PHE A 64 -0.38 12.11 6.57
C PHE A 64 0.56 12.41 5.41
N GLU A 65 1.66 13.15 5.67
CA GLU A 65 2.59 13.50 4.60
C GLU A 65 3.25 12.28 3.99
N GLN A 66 3.64 11.31 4.83
CA GLN A 66 4.20 10.07 4.30
C GLN A 66 3.17 9.28 3.51
N ALA A 67 1.93 9.25 3.99
CA ALA A 67 0.87 8.55 3.26
C ALA A 67 0.67 9.16 1.88
N LYS A 68 0.71 10.48 1.79
CA LYS A 68 0.57 11.18 0.52
C LYS A 68 1.73 10.86 -0.41
N GLU A 69 2.94 10.80 0.12
CA GLU A 69 4.12 10.46 -0.67
C GLU A 69 4.02 9.02 -1.20
N ILE A 70 3.58 8.10 -0.37
CA ILE A 70 3.41 6.71 -0.79
C ILE A 70 2.36 6.60 -1.89
N PHE A 71 1.24 7.27 -1.71
CA PHE A 71 0.17 7.30 -2.71
C PHE A 71 0.70 7.83 -4.05
N THR A 72 1.38 8.97 -4.01
CA THR A 72 1.91 9.59 -5.22
C THR A 72 2.96 8.69 -5.88
N HIS A 73 3.83 8.11 -5.07
CA HIS A 73 4.85 7.20 -5.58
C HIS A 73 4.21 5.99 -6.25
N TYR A 74 3.20 5.40 -5.60
CA TYR A 74 2.53 4.22 -6.14
C TYR A 74 2.03 4.50 -7.56
N PHE A 75 1.31 5.60 -7.73
CA PHE A 75 0.74 5.90 -9.05
C PHE A 75 1.78 6.30 -10.07
N SER A 76 2.99 6.67 -9.64
CA SER A 76 4.08 6.98 -10.56
C SER A 76 4.74 5.74 -11.14
N LEU A 77 4.51 4.57 -10.54
CA LEU A 77 5.21 3.34 -10.93
C LEU A 77 4.62 2.68 -12.17
N GLY A 78 3.41 3.06 -12.54
CA GLY A 78 2.73 2.39 -13.64
C GLY A 78 2.36 3.32 -14.77
N LYS A 79 1.87 2.71 -15.86
CA LYS A 79 1.35 3.43 -17.02
C LYS A 79 -0.13 3.14 -17.12
N ASN A 80 -0.93 3.88 -16.36
CA ASN A 80 -2.37 3.66 -16.41
C ASN A 80 -3.02 4.65 -17.37
N PRO A 81 -3.92 4.17 -18.23
CA PRO A 81 -4.55 5.02 -19.22
C PRO A 81 -5.27 6.22 -18.62
N ILE A 82 -5.83 6.06 -17.44
CA ILE A 82 -6.59 7.14 -16.83
C ILE A 82 -5.69 8.17 -16.15
N ALA A 83 -4.41 7.96 -16.15
CA ALA A 83 -3.46 8.91 -15.58
C ALA A 83 -3.11 10.03 -16.56
N VAL A 84 -3.88 10.18 -17.58
CA VAL A 84 -3.68 11.26 -18.54
C VAL A 84 -4.25 12.55 -18.02
#